data_cd6568c8480008c3c69316e72e68d129
#
_entry.id   cd6568c8480008c3c69316e72e68d129
#
_cell.length_a   1.000
_cell.length_b   1.000
_cell.length_c   1.000
_cell.angle_alpha   90.00
_cell.angle_beta   90.00
_cell.angle_gamma   90.00
#
_symmetry.space_group_name_H-M   'P 1'
#
loop_
_entity.id
_entity.type
_entity.pdbx_description
1 polymer ?
#
loop_
_entity_poly.entity_id
_entity_poly.type
_entity_poly.pdbx_seq_one_letter_code
_entity_poly.pdbx_strand_id
1 'polypeptide(L)'
;MLVEGGNLGVTPKGRIQISSQGTMLNTDFIDNSGGVDCSDHEVNLKTLLSQEVRTGRLNFEERNAVLEEVQDEVCELVLENNRDQGLLLGLDEIRSHSDPFSFERTISVLEDREILNRSEQFLPTPEELAKRHAEGQSLTRPELAVIAAHAKMDVYRRLLKQPAGRIDEERLLFDYFPEAVRERFPEVIRQHQLKREIAMTVITNRVINRAGSSFFFDMERETGRSVGHVAQAYLVADDLVGAEEMRQAIYGLTEMNSEVADHALVRIEECLRRAAAWLLSTHDDDRLQRIQALISEGVSPLEEYEESIPSCLALPEHERFSSYVNEAVSAGFPEDLAYRLAKFE
;
A
#
# COMPACT_ATOMS: atom_id res chain seq x y z
N MET A 1 -11.99 -17.54 13.18
CA MET A 1 -11.33 -16.22 13.21
C MET A 1 -11.24 -15.73 14.66
N LEU A 2 -10.10 -15.12 15.04
CA LEU A 2 -9.90 -14.49 16.34
C LEU A 2 -9.45 -13.05 16.09
N VAL A 3 -10.04 -12.08 16.78
CA VAL A 3 -9.75 -10.63 16.64
C VAL A 3 -9.38 -10.09 18.02
N GLU A 4 -8.31 -9.29 18.09
CA GLU A 4 -7.81 -8.72 19.33
C GLU A 4 -8.16 -7.22 19.44
N GLY A 5 -9.30 -6.90 20.05
CA GLY A 5 -9.71 -5.51 20.28
C GLY A 5 -8.90 -4.77 21.37
N GLY A 6 -8.08 -5.48 22.13
CA GLY A 6 -7.19 -4.93 23.15
C GLY A 6 -5.75 -5.41 22.97
N ASN A 7 -4.80 -4.65 23.56
CA ASN A 7 -3.37 -5.00 23.45
C ASN A 7 -3.01 -6.22 24.29
N LEU A 8 -2.12 -7.06 23.76
CA LEU A 8 -1.51 -8.20 24.45
C LEU A 8 -2.51 -9.26 24.95
N GLY A 9 -3.61 -9.46 24.23
CA GLY A 9 -4.58 -10.52 24.55
C GLY A 9 -4.01 -11.92 24.36
N VAL A 10 -3.16 -12.09 23.35
CA VAL A 10 -2.45 -13.34 23.04
C VAL A 10 -0.94 -13.06 22.94
N THR A 11 -0.11 -13.98 23.41
CA THR A 11 1.35 -13.85 23.27
C THR A 11 1.78 -14.01 21.78
N PRO A 12 2.90 -13.40 21.33
CA PRO A 12 3.37 -13.56 19.96
C PRO A 12 3.50 -15.01 19.50
N LYS A 13 4.10 -15.88 20.34
CA LYS A 13 4.17 -17.32 20.06
C LYS A 13 2.79 -18.00 19.99
N GLY A 14 1.88 -17.59 20.86
CA GLY A 14 0.51 -18.11 20.88
C GLY A 14 -0.22 -17.77 19.58
N ARG A 15 -0.07 -16.53 19.05
CA ARG A 15 -0.63 -16.11 17.75
C ARG A 15 -0.12 -16.98 16.62
N ILE A 16 1.21 -17.15 16.51
CA ILE A 16 1.82 -17.98 15.48
C ILE A 16 1.31 -19.42 15.57
N GLN A 17 1.27 -19.99 16.76
CA GLN A 17 0.79 -21.36 16.97
C GLN A 17 -0.70 -21.52 16.61
N ILE A 18 -1.54 -20.60 17.00
CA ILE A 18 -2.98 -20.62 16.69
C ILE A 18 -3.18 -20.45 15.17
N SER A 19 -2.44 -19.54 14.55
CA SER A 19 -2.52 -19.30 13.11
C SER A 19 -2.02 -20.50 12.30
N SER A 20 -0.94 -21.14 12.71
CA SER A 20 -0.42 -22.37 12.05
C SER A 20 -1.38 -23.57 12.11
N GLN A 21 -2.38 -23.51 13.00
CA GLN A 21 -3.47 -24.50 13.09
C GLN A 21 -4.69 -24.13 12.23
N GLY A 22 -4.57 -23.12 11.36
CA GLY A 22 -5.61 -22.70 10.44
C GLY A 22 -6.61 -21.68 11.00
N THR A 23 -6.35 -21.10 12.18
CA THR A 23 -7.18 -20.01 12.69
C THR A 23 -6.72 -18.69 12.08
N MET A 24 -7.61 -17.99 11.40
CA MET A 24 -7.34 -16.64 10.91
C MET A 24 -7.25 -15.67 12.10
N LEU A 25 -6.08 -15.09 12.30
CA LEU A 25 -5.85 -14.00 13.25
C LEU A 25 -4.67 -13.14 12.81
N ASN A 26 -4.70 -11.86 13.16
CA ASN A 26 -3.61 -10.93 12.95
C ASN A 26 -2.80 -10.76 14.26
N THR A 27 -2.19 -9.59 14.42
CA THR A 27 -1.63 -9.12 15.69
C THR A 27 -2.56 -8.07 16.28
N ASP A 28 -2.43 -7.83 17.58
CA ASP A 28 -3.18 -6.79 18.30
C ASP A 28 -2.99 -5.39 17.67
N PHE A 29 -1.77 -5.02 17.28
CA PHE A 29 -1.48 -3.72 16.70
C PHE A 29 -2.08 -3.52 15.28
N ILE A 30 -2.50 -4.59 14.61
CA ILE A 30 -3.29 -4.51 13.37
C ILE A 30 -4.78 -4.38 13.73
N ASP A 31 -5.30 -5.30 14.55
CA ASP A 31 -6.74 -5.37 14.84
C ASP A 31 -7.26 -4.14 15.60
N ASN A 32 -6.43 -3.52 16.47
CA ASN A 32 -6.80 -2.31 17.21
C ASN A 32 -6.11 -1.03 16.73
N SER A 33 -5.56 -1.01 15.52
CA SER A 33 -4.84 0.14 14.98
C SER A 33 -5.66 1.44 14.98
N GLY A 34 -6.98 1.35 14.90
CA GLY A 34 -7.88 2.51 14.85
C GLY A 34 -7.74 3.46 16.04
N GLY A 35 -7.43 2.96 17.24
CA GLY A 35 -7.25 3.81 18.42
C GLY A 35 -6.04 4.73 18.31
N VAL A 36 -4.92 4.25 17.80
CA VAL A 36 -3.71 5.05 17.57
C VAL A 36 -3.88 5.97 16.37
N ASP A 37 -4.45 5.47 15.28
CA ASP A 37 -4.65 6.22 14.04
C ASP A 37 -5.61 7.41 14.25
N CYS A 38 -6.69 7.22 15.00
CA CYS A 38 -7.58 8.29 15.41
C CYS A 38 -6.82 9.39 16.19
N SER A 39 -5.93 9.00 17.11
CA SER A 39 -5.09 9.95 17.86
C SER A 39 -4.12 10.70 16.96
N ASP A 40 -3.55 10.06 15.94
CA ASP A 40 -2.66 10.68 14.96
C ASP A 40 -3.40 11.76 14.16
N HIS A 41 -4.56 11.46 13.59
CA HIS A 41 -5.41 12.43 12.91
C HIS A 41 -5.82 13.58 13.82
N GLU A 42 -6.23 13.29 15.06
CA GLU A 42 -6.63 14.30 16.04
C GLU A 42 -5.50 15.28 16.31
N VAL A 43 -4.29 14.78 16.56
CA VAL A 43 -3.11 15.62 16.87
C VAL A 43 -2.75 16.50 15.69
N ASN A 44 -2.74 15.95 14.47
CA ASN A 44 -2.38 16.70 13.27
C ASN A 44 -3.42 17.77 12.92
N LEU A 45 -4.72 17.47 13.03
CA LEU A 45 -5.79 18.45 12.88
C LEU A 45 -5.72 19.56 13.92
N LYS A 46 -5.50 19.21 15.18
CA LYS A 46 -5.35 20.21 16.26
C LYS A 46 -4.12 21.08 16.06
N THR A 47 -3.02 20.51 15.57
CA THR A 47 -1.79 21.25 15.26
C THR A 47 -2.04 22.26 14.15
N LEU A 48 -2.71 21.86 13.08
CA LEU A 48 -3.09 22.69 11.94
C LEU A 48 -4.00 23.84 12.40
N LEU A 49 -5.13 23.55 13.03
CA LEU A 49 -6.14 24.54 13.43
C LEU A 49 -5.64 25.46 14.55
N SER A 50 -4.73 25.00 15.43
CA SER A 50 -4.13 25.84 16.45
C SER A 50 -3.26 26.96 15.87
N GLN A 51 -2.74 26.79 14.66
CA GLN A 51 -2.04 27.87 13.96
C GLN A 51 -3.02 28.99 13.57
N GLU A 52 -4.22 28.65 13.12
CA GLU A 52 -5.29 29.61 12.77
C GLU A 52 -5.77 30.38 14.00
N VAL A 53 -5.92 29.68 15.13
CA VAL A 53 -6.28 30.32 16.40
C VAL A 53 -5.19 31.31 16.85
N ARG A 54 -3.91 30.91 16.77
CA ARG A 54 -2.80 31.80 17.15
C ARG A 54 -2.68 33.05 16.29
N THR A 55 -3.05 32.97 15.03
CA THR A 55 -3.04 34.11 14.09
C THR A 55 -4.32 34.94 14.16
N GLY A 56 -5.30 34.54 14.96
CA GLY A 56 -6.58 35.23 15.12
C GLY A 56 -7.55 35.05 13.95
N ARG A 57 -7.29 34.11 13.05
CA ARG A 57 -8.20 33.77 11.93
C ARG A 57 -9.34 32.84 12.34
N LEU A 58 -9.18 32.11 13.43
CA LEU A 58 -10.22 31.36 14.13
C LEU A 58 -10.21 31.68 15.61
N ASN A 59 -11.38 31.62 16.24
CA ASN A 59 -11.48 31.54 17.69
C ASN A 59 -11.60 30.07 18.14
N PHE A 60 -11.63 29.84 19.45
CA PHE A 60 -11.69 28.48 20.02
C PHE A 60 -13.01 27.76 19.70
N GLU A 61 -14.11 28.49 19.64
CA GLU A 61 -15.44 27.91 19.34
C GLU A 61 -15.51 27.50 17.88
N GLU A 62 -15.04 28.34 16.96
CA GLU A 62 -14.96 28.04 15.53
C GLU A 62 -14.03 26.85 15.26
N ARG A 63 -12.88 26.77 15.93
CA ARG A 63 -11.99 25.63 15.85
C ARG A 63 -12.69 24.34 16.30
N ASN A 64 -13.38 24.37 17.41
CA ASN A 64 -14.08 23.18 17.92
C ASN A 64 -15.21 22.75 16.99
N ALA A 65 -15.95 23.71 16.40
CA ALA A 65 -16.97 23.41 15.39
C ALA A 65 -16.39 22.69 14.16
N VAL A 66 -15.21 23.12 13.67
CA VAL A 66 -14.51 22.40 12.58
C VAL A 66 -14.15 20.98 12.97
N LEU A 67 -13.62 20.77 14.18
CA LEU A 67 -13.27 19.41 14.64
C LEU A 67 -14.47 18.50 14.79
N GLU A 68 -15.63 19.05 15.21
CA GLU A 68 -16.88 18.30 15.30
C GLU A 68 -17.44 17.97 13.91
N GLU A 69 -17.35 18.91 12.96
CA GLU A 69 -17.80 18.75 11.58
C GLU A 69 -17.07 17.60 10.84
N VAL A 70 -15.76 17.44 11.08
CA VAL A 70 -14.95 16.46 10.35
C VAL A 70 -14.83 15.10 11.07
N GLN A 71 -15.50 14.92 12.18
CA GLN A 71 -15.36 13.70 13.00
C GLN A 71 -15.70 12.43 12.25
N ASP A 72 -16.81 12.43 11.52
CA ASP A 72 -17.28 11.25 10.78
C ASP A 72 -16.30 10.91 9.63
N GLU A 73 -15.78 11.92 8.93
CA GLU A 73 -14.80 11.73 7.86
C GLU A 73 -13.46 11.17 8.40
N VAL A 74 -13.01 11.65 9.57
CA VAL A 74 -11.84 11.08 10.25
C VAL A 74 -12.08 9.62 10.61
N CYS A 75 -13.28 9.28 11.10
CA CYS A 75 -13.63 7.88 11.39
C CYS A 75 -13.54 7.00 10.13
N GLU A 76 -14.02 7.48 8.97
CA GLU A 76 -13.93 6.72 7.72
C GLU A 76 -12.45 6.53 7.28
N LEU A 77 -11.61 7.57 7.36
CA LEU A 77 -10.18 7.47 7.07
C LEU A 77 -9.48 6.43 7.96
N VAL A 78 -9.78 6.44 9.25
CA VAL A 78 -9.24 5.45 10.22
C VAL A 78 -9.71 4.03 9.89
N LEU A 79 -10.98 3.85 9.53
CA LEU A 79 -11.52 2.54 9.13
C LEU A 79 -10.89 2.05 7.83
N GLU A 80 -10.66 2.94 6.86
CA GLU A 80 -9.99 2.61 5.60
C GLU A 80 -8.55 2.16 5.87
N ASN A 81 -7.79 2.90 6.67
CA ASN A 81 -6.43 2.54 7.06
C ASN A 81 -6.37 1.16 7.75
N ASN A 82 -7.36 0.83 8.59
CA ASN A 82 -7.42 -0.48 9.24
C ASN A 82 -7.75 -1.60 8.25
N ARG A 83 -8.71 -1.36 7.32
CA ARG A 83 -9.04 -2.31 6.24
C ARG A 83 -7.82 -2.59 5.35
N ASP A 84 -7.09 -1.54 4.96
CA ASP A 84 -5.90 -1.65 4.13
C ASP A 84 -4.79 -2.49 4.77
N GLN A 85 -4.60 -2.35 6.08
CA GLN A 85 -3.64 -3.18 6.80
C GLN A 85 -4.10 -4.65 6.88
N GLY A 86 -5.40 -4.89 7.07
CA GLY A 86 -5.96 -6.23 7.05
C GLY A 86 -5.84 -6.88 5.66
N LEU A 87 -6.09 -6.11 4.60
CA LEU A 87 -5.95 -6.52 3.20
C LEU A 87 -4.49 -6.84 2.86
N LEU A 88 -3.54 -5.96 3.24
CA LEU A 88 -2.11 -6.22 3.06
C LEU A 88 -1.72 -7.62 3.53
N LEU A 89 -2.18 -8.02 4.73
CA LEU A 89 -1.84 -9.34 5.28
C LEU A 89 -2.44 -10.48 4.46
N GLY A 90 -3.65 -10.31 3.92
CA GLY A 90 -4.25 -11.29 3.00
C GLY A 90 -3.47 -11.42 1.70
N LEU A 91 -3.10 -10.30 1.09
CA LEU A 91 -2.31 -10.29 -0.14
C LEU A 91 -0.88 -10.80 0.08
N ASP A 92 -0.25 -10.48 1.21
CA ASP A 92 1.08 -10.98 1.54
C ASP A 92 1.07 -12.47 1.89
N GLU A 93 -0.03 -13.01 2.40
CA GLU A 93 -0.23 -14.46 2.56
C GLU A 93 -0.16 -15.17 1.21
N ILE A 94 -0.89 -14.67 0.19
CA ILE A 94 -0.83 -15.18 -1.19
C ILE A 94 0.60 -15.07 -1.75
N ARG A 95 1.23 -13.91 -1.62
CA ARG A 95 2.60 -13.66 -2.09
C ARG A 95 3.63 -14.57 -1.42
N SER A 96 3.51 -14.78 -0.10
CA SER A 96 4.44 -15.61 0.65
C SER A 96 4.30 -17.10 0.34
N HIS A 97 3.13 -17.55 -0.13
CA HIS A 97 2.96 -18.89 -0.70
C HIS A 97 3.66 -19.03 -2.05
N SER A 98 3.62 -17.99 -2.87
CA SER A 98 4.22 -17.99 -4.21
C SER A 98 5.75 -17.82 -4.18
N ASP A 99 6.26 -16.88 -3.38
CA ASP A 99 7.70 -16.60 -3.18
C ASP A 99 8.02 -16.29 -1.71
N PRO A 100 8.16 -17.30 -0.85
CA PRO A 100 8.57 -17.11 0.55
C PRO A 100 9.97 -16.53 0.68
N PHE A 101 10.83 -16.70 -0.33
CA PHE A 101 12.21 -16.24 -0.29
C PHE A 101 12.32 -14.72 -0.48
N SER A 102 11.33 -14.07 -1.06
CA SER A 102 11.24 -12.59 -1.07
C SER A 102 11.09 -12.05 0.36
N PHE A 103 10.24 -12.66 1.17
CA PHE A 103 10.09 -12.30 2.57
C PHE A 103 11.34 -12.64 3.41
N GLU A 104 11.98 -13.79 3.14
CA GLU A 104 13.24 -14.15 3.79
C GLU A 104 14.33 -13.10 3.52
N ARG A 105 14.48 -12.66 2.28
CA ARG A 105 15.41 -11.58 1.90
C ARG A 105 15.06 -10.27 2.63
N THR A 106 13.78 -9.94 2.72
CA THR A 106 13.31 -8.75 3.45
C THR A 106 13.68 -8.81 4.92
N ILE A 107 13.43 -9.96 5.59
CA ILE A 107 13.82 -10.17 6.99
C ILE A 107 15.33 -10.00 7.14
N SER A 108 16.13 -10.65 6.30
CA SER A 108 17.60 -10.56 6.35
C SER A 108 18.11 -9.12 6.20
N VAL A 109 17.55 -8.35 5.26
CA VAL A 109 17.91 -6.93 5.09
C VAL A 109 17.53 -6.08 6.30
N LEU A 110 16.37 -6.35 6.92
CA LEU A 110 15.95 -5.65 8.13
C LEU A 110 16.82 -6.01 9.34
N GLU A 111 17.32 -7.25 9.43
CA GLU A 111 18.30 -7.67 10.45
C GLU A 111 19.64 -6.99 10.24
N ASP A 112 20.16 -6.96 9.00
CA ASP A 112 21.42 -6.29 8.64
C ASP A 112 21.39 -4.78 8.96
N ARG A 113 20.19 -4.18 8.92
CA ARG A 113 19.95 -2.77 9.29
C ARG A 113 19.67 -2.56 10.77
N GLU A 114 19.72 -3.60 11.58
CA GLU A 114 19.42 -3.55 13.03
C GLU A 114 18.01 -2.99 13.34
N ILE A 115 17.04 -3.20 12.43
CA ILE A 115 15.65 -2.75 12.60
C ILE A 115 14.78 -3.87 13.14
N LEU A 116 15.12 -5.12 12.84
CA LEU A 116 14.42 -6.32 13.26
C LEU A 116 15.39 -7.30 13.91
N ASN A 117 14.93 -8.00 14.94
CA ASN A 117 15.61 -9.15 15.50
C ASN A 117 14.70 -10.37 15.36
N ARG A 118 15.05 -11.28 14.45
CA ARG A 118 14.27 -12.46 14.10
C ARG A 118 13.89 -13.30 15.31
N SER A 119 14.84 -13.55 16.21
CA SER A 119 14.63 -14.40 17.38
C SER A 119 13.70 -13.77 18.42
N GLU A 120 13.77 -12.45 18.61
CA GLU A 120 12.88 -11.69 19.51
C GLU A 120 11.44 -11.61 18.97
N GLN A 121 11.30 -11.57 17.65
CA GLN A 121 10.01 -11.53 16.96
C GLN A 121 9.43 -12.91 16.65
N PHE A 122 10.13 -13.98 17.01
CA PHE A 122 9.74 -15.38 16.76
C PHE A 122 9.51 -15.70 15.27
N LEU A 123 10.21 -15.02 14.37
CA LEU A 123 10.18 -15.30 12.95
C LEU A 123 10.99 -16.56 12.63
N PRO A 124 10.61 -17.36 11.61
CA PRO A 124 11.30 -18.59 11.27
C PRO A 124 12.72 -18.31 10.75
N THR A 125 13.64 -19.26 11.00
CA THR A 125 14.96 -19.26 10.36
C THR A 125 14.79 -19.54 8.86
N PRO A 126 15.82 -19.25 8.00
CA PRO A 126 15.78 -19.59 6.58
C PRO A 126 15.50 -21.08 6.34
N GLU A 127 16.08 -21.96 7.16
CA GLU A 127 15.89 -23.43 7.08
C GLU A 127 14.47 -23.83 7.46
N GLU A 128 13.90 -23.22 8.52
CA GLU A 128 12.51 -23.46 8.93
C GLU A 128 11.52 -22.99 7.88
N LEU A 129 11.76 -21.82 7.25
CA LEU A 129 10.90 -21.31 6.20
C LEU A 129 10.97 -22.20 4.94
N ALA A 130 12.18 -22.63 4.55
CA ALA A 130 12.35 -23.55 3.44
C ALA A 130 11.66 -24.90 3.68
N LYS A 131 11.72 -25.40 4.92
CA LYS A 131 11.00 -26.62 5.32
C LYS A 131 9.49 -26.44 5.23
N ARG A 132 8.95 -25.35 5.81
CA ARG A 132 7.51 -25.02 5.72
C ARG A 132 7.04 -24.97 4.28
N HIS A 133 7.80 -24.29 3.41
CA HIS A 133 7.46 -24.19 1.98
C HIS A 133 7.44 -25.58 1.29
N ALA A 134 8.42 -26.44 1.58
CA ALA A 134 8.44 -27.80 1.05
C ALA A 134 7.23 -28.65 1.54
N GLU A 135 6.64 -28.30 2.67
CA GLU A 135 5.44 -28.91 3.24
C GLU A 135 4.13 -28.22 2.76
N GLY A 136 4.21 -27.24 1.82
CA GLY A 136 3.08 -26.46 1.32
C GLY A 136 2.58 -25.39 2.30
N GLN A 137 3.41 -25.01 3.27
CA GLN A 137 3.12 -23.98 4.25
C GLN A 137 3.98 -22.73 3.98
N SER A 138 3.56 -21.58 4.50
CA SER A 138 4.29 -20.32 4.37
C SER A 138 4.31 -19.56 5.70
N LEU A 139 4.50 -18.24 5.63
CA LEU A 139 4.43 -17.36 6.78
C LEU A 139 2.97 -17.24 7.26
N THR A 140 2.79 -17.17 8.56
CA THR A 140 1.48 -16.90 9.17
C THR A 140 1.17 -15.41 9.17
N ARG A 141 -0.11 -15.02 9.20
CA ARG A 141 -0.51 -13.61 9.25
C ARG A 141 0.15 -12.81 10.40
N PRO A 142 0.30 -13.35 11.64
CA PRO A 142 1.07 -12.67 12.69
C PRO A 142 2.55 -12.43 12.33
N GLU A 143 3.20 -13.38 11.65
CA GLU A 143 4.59 -13.20 11.18
C GLU A 143 4.66 -12.14 10.08
N LEU A 144 3.72 -12.16 9.11
CA LEU A 144 3.60 -11.15 8.06
C LEU A 144 3.33 -9.75 8.63
N ALA A 145 2.48 -9.62 9.66
CA ALA A 145 2.22 -8.35 10.33
C ALA A 145 3.49 -7.75 10.95
N VAL A 146 4.33 -8.57 11.56
CA VAL A 146 5.63 -8.13 12.12
C VAL A 146 6.56 -7.66 11.01
N ILE A 147 6.67 -8.41 9.92
CA ILE A 147 7.50 -8.03 8.76
C ILE A 147 7.01 -6.70 8.17
N ALA A 148 5.71 -6.56 7.95
CA ALA A 148 5.09 -5.35 7.42
C ALA A 148 5.37 -4.11 8.30
N ALA A 149 5.23 -4.24 9.62
CA ALA A 149 5.50 -3.14 10.55
C ALA A 149 6.97 -2.68 10.49
N HIS A 150 7.93 -3.61 10.47
CA HIS A 150 9.35 -3.28 10.40
C HIS A 150 9.74 -2.74 9.01
N ALA A 151 9.15 -3.28 7.93
CA ALA A 151 9.32 -2.76 6.58
C ALA A 151 8.85 -1.31 6.47
N LYS A 152 7.66 -0.99 7.00
CA LYS A 152 7.14 0.38 7.03
C LYS A 152 8.06 1.32 7.80
N MET A 153 8.55 0.91 8.97
CA MET A 153 9.49 1.71 9.75
C MET A 153 10.80 1.99 9.01
N ASP A 154 11.38 1.00 8.32
CA ASP A 154 12.59 1.17 7.53
C ASP A 154 12.37 2.11 6.35
N VAL A 155 11.36 1.85 5.54
CA VAL A 155 11.02 2.62 4.35
C VAL A 155 10.73 4.07 4.71
N TYR A 156 9.88 4.33 5.69
CA TYR A 156 9.57 5.66 6.18
C TYR A 156 10.82 6.46 6.58
N ARG A 157 11.69 5.86 7.42
CA ARG A 157 12.94 6.51 7.87
C ARG A 157 13.87 6.85 6.72
N ARG A 158 13.92 6.00 5.69
CA ARG A 158 14.75 6.19 4.51
C ARG A 158 14.16 7.22 3.55
N LEU A 159 12.84 7.25 3.38
CA LEU A 159 12.15 8.27 2.59
C LEU A 159 12.33 9.67 3.19
N LEU A 160 12.25 9.82 4.51
CA LEU A 160 12.53 11.10 5.18
C LEU A 160 13.94 11.65 4.90
N LYS A 161 14.91 10.77 4.63
CA LYS A 161 16.29 11.16 4.31
C LYS A 161 16.51 11.49 2.83
N GLN A 162 15.54 11.20 1.95
CA GLN A 162 15.65 11.55 0.53
C GLN A 162 15.51 13.06 0.32
N PRO A 163 16.11 13.62 -0.74
CA PRO A 163 15.87 15.01 -1.13
C PRO A 163 14.37 15.26 -1.39
N ALA A 164 13.88 16.44 -1.00
CA ALA A 164 12.53 16.88 -1.31
C ALA A 164 12.35 17.09 -2.84
N GLY A 165 11.10 17.03 -3.32
CA GLY A 165 10.73 17.34 -4.70
C GLY A 165 10.81 16.19 -5.69
N ARG A 166 11.20 14.99 -5.26
CA ARG A 166 11.15 13.80 -6.11
C ARG A 166 9.74 13.21 -6.19
N ILE A 167 9.03 13.24 -5.09
CA ILE A 167 7.66 12.75 -4.93
C ILE A 167 6.75 13.96 -4.81
N ASP A 168 5.53 13.87 -5.29
CA ASP A 168 4.50 14.89 -5.05
C ASP A 168 4.06 14.85 -3.57
N GLU A 169 4.89 15.46 -2.72
CA GLU A 169 4.66 15.52 -1.28
C GLU A 169 3.39 16.32 -0.95
N GLU A 170 3.00 17.29 -1.80
CA GLU A 170 1.80 18.11 -1.58
C GLU A 170 0.54 17.28 -1.78
N ARG A 171 0.42 16.52 -2.88
CA ARG A 171 -0.71 15.62 -3.12
C ARG A 171 -0.89 14.64 -1.95
N LEU A 172 0.20 13.98 -1.53
CA LEU A 172 0.18 13.03 -0.41
C LEU A 172 -0.23 13.68 0.92
N LEU A 173 0.22 14.91 1.16
CA LEU A 173 -0.16 15.67 2.34
C LEU A 173 -1.64 16.01 2.35
N PHE A 174 -2.19 16.43 1.21
CA PHE A 174 -3.61 16.73 1.07
C PHE A 174 -4.48 15.49 1.24
N ASP A 175 -4.07 14.33 0.71
CA ASP A 175 -4.79 13.06 0.84
C ASP A 175 -4.97 12.61 2.31
N TYR A 176 -4.13 13.07 3.22
CA TYR A 176 -4.21 12.76 4.65
C TYR A 176 -5.35 13.50 5.37
N PHE A 177 -5.70 14.73 4.94
CA PHE A 177 -6.66 15.56 5.64
C PHE A 177 -8.09 15.38 5.11
N PRO A 178 -9.13 15.50 5.98
CA PRO A 178 -10.53 15.53 5.59
C PRO A 178 -10.84 16.56 4.50
N GLU A 179 -11.81 16.26 3.63
CA GLU A 179 -12.17 17.11 2.49
C GLU A 179 -12.53 18.53 2.93
N ALA A 180 -13.36 18.65 3.97
CA ALA A 180 -13.75 19.97 4.51
C ALA A 180 -12.55 20.80 4.99
N VAL A 181 -11.49 20.15 5.50
CA VAL A 181 -10.24 20.82 5.91
C VAL A 181 -9.42 21.20 4.69
N ARG A 182 -9.34 20.35 3.67
CA ARG A 182 -8.64 20.63 2.42
C ARG A 182 -9.21 21.84 1.68
N GLU A 183 -10.52 21.94 1.64
CA GLU A 183 -11.21 23.07 0.98
C GLU A 183 -11.04 24.39 1.75
N ARG A 184 -11.14 24.36 3.06
CA ARG A 184 -11.15 25.56 3.89
C ARG A 184 -9.78 26.08 4.28
N PHE A 185 -8.78 25.20 4.42
CA PHE A 185 -7.46 25.52 4.96
C PHE A 185 -6.28 25.07 4.08
N PRO A 186 -6.33 25.17 2.74
CA PRO A 186 -5.29 24.63 1.87
C PRO A 186 -3.91 25.22 2.16
N GLU A 187 -3.83 26.53 2.42
CA GLU A 187 -2.55 27.20 2.71
C GLU A 187 -1.98 26.78 4.07
N VAL A 188 -2.84 26.46 5.05
CA VAL A 188 -2.41 26.01 6.36
C VAL A 188 -1.87 24.58 6.30
N ILE A 189 -2.51 23.74 5.48
CA ILE A 189 -2.02 22.38 5.18
C ILE A 189 -0.60 22.44 4.60
N ARG A 190 -0.37 23.27 3.57
CA ARG A 190 0.97 23.48 2.96
C ARG A 190 2.03 23.95 3.95
N GLN A 191 1.62 24.61 5.03
CA GLN A 191 2.48 25.12 6.09
C GLN A 191 2.51 24.24 7.33
N HIS A 192 1.90 23.04 7.30
CA HIS A 192 1.87 22.14 8.44
C HIS A 192 3.29 21.80 8.91
N GLN A 193 3.52 21.81 10.23
CA GLN A 193 4.86 21.62 10.81
C GLN A 193 5.44 20.22 10.49
N LEU A 194 4.58 19.21 10.39
CA LEU A 194 4.93 17.81 10.10
C LEU A 194 4.55 17.40 8.67
N LYS A 195 4.45 18.37 7.74
CA LYS A 195 3.98 18.10 6.37
C LYS A 195 4.74 16.99 5.66
N ARG A 196 6.06 16.94 5.87
CA ARG A 196 6.90 15.93 5.23
C ARG A 196 6.76 14.58 5.90
N GLU A 197 6.72 14.55 7.22
CA GLU A 197 6.48 13.32 7.98
C GLU A 197 5.14 12.69 7.62
N ILE A 198 4.09 13.49 7.50
CA ILE A 198 2.75 13.04 7.06
C ILE A 198 2.82 12.49 5.64
N ALA A 199 3.38 13.22 4.68
CA ALA A 199 3.48 12.76 3.29
C ALA A 199 4.28 11.45 3.17
N MET A 200 5.38 11.29 3.94
CA MET A 200 6.18 10.07 3.95
C MET A 200 5.44 8.90 4.63
N THR A 201 4.61 9.16 5.62
CA THR A 201 3.72 8.15 6.21
C THR A 201 2.68 7.67 5.20
N VAL A 202 2.00 8.60 4.53
CA VAL A 202 0.99 8.30 3.52
C VAL A 202 1.56 7.43 2.40
N ILE A 203 2.70 7.84 1.79
CA ILE A 203 3.27 7.05 0.69
C ILE A 203 3.78 5.69 1.16
N THR A 204 4.39 5.60 2.35
CA THR A 204 4.85 4.34 2.91
C THR A 204 3.69 3.36 3.07
N ASN A 205 2.60 3.82 3.69
CA ASN A 205 1.41 3.01 3.87
C ASN A 205 0.77 2.65 2.53
N ARG A 206 0.56 3.61 1.63
CA ARG A 206 -0.05 3.38 0.31
C ARG A 206 0.68 2.30 -0.47
N VAL A 207 2.00 2.40 -0.61
CA VAL A 207 2.77 1.45 -1.41
C VAL A 207 2.84 0.09 -0.72
N ILE A 208 3.18 0.03 0.57
CA ILE A 208 3.33 -1.26 1.27
C ILE A 208 1.99 -1.97 1.42
N ASN A 209 0.90 -1.25 1.76
CA ASN A 209 -0.42 -1.89 1.91
C ASN A 209 -0.90 -2.53 0.61
N ARG A 210 -0.48 -2.04 -0.53
CA ARG A 210 -0.88 -2.53 -1.87
C ARG A 210 0.14 -3.50 -2.46
N ALA A 211 1.37 -3.04 -2.67
CA ALA A 211 2.42 -3.80 -3.34
C ALA A 211 3.09 -4.86 -2.45
N GLY A 212 2.90 -4.80 -1.13
CA GLY A 212 3.41 -5.79 -0.18
C GLY A 212 4.66 -5.38 0.59
N SER A 213 4.91 -6.12 1.66
CA SER A 213 5.98 -5.82 2.62
C SER A 213 7.39 -5.96 2.03
N SER A 214 7.57 -6.80 1.01
CA SER A 214 8.87 -7.03 0.36
C SER A 214 9.14 -6.09 -0.81
N PHE A 215 8.12 -5.39 -1.32
CA PHE A 215 8.18 -4.64 -2.57
C PHE A 215 9.40 -3.71 -2.70
N PHE A 216 9.61 -2.83 -1.73
CA PHE A 216 10.73 -1.88 -1.78
C PHE A 216 12.09 -2.59 -1.80
N PHE A 217 12.24 -3.65 -1.02
CA PHE A 217 13.49 -4.40 -0.90
C PHE A 217 13.82 -5.14 -2.19
N ASP A 218 12.84 -5.78 -2.81
CA ASP A 218 13.01 -6.45 -4.09
C ASP A 218 13.30 -5.45 -5.21
N MET A 219 12.56 -4.34 -5.29
CA MET A 219 12.76 -3.31 -6.30
C MET A 219 14.13 -2.63 -6.19
N GLU A 220 14.59 -2.31 -4.98
CA GLU A 220 15.93 -1.76 -4.75
C GLU A 220 17.02 -2.73 -5.19
N ARG A 221 16.86 -4.03 -4.88
CA ARG A 221 17.79 -5.09 -5.28
C ARG A 221 17.81 -5.28 -6.79
N GLU A 222 16.67 -5.31 -7.44
CA GLU A 222 16.53 -5.57 -8.89
C GLU A 222 17.02 -4.40 -9.73
N THR A 223 16.72 -3.17 -9.29
CA THR A 223 16.99 -1.97 -10.10
C THR A 223 18.24 -1.20 -9.68
N GLY A 224 18.75 -1.45 -8.48
CA GLY A 224 19.85 -0.66 -7.88
C GLY A 224 19.44 0.79 -7.56
N ARG A 225 18.14 1.13 -7.58
CA ARG A 225 17.64 2.48 -7.37
C ARG A 225 17.28 2.70 -5.90
N SER A 226 17.34 3.94 -5.44
CA SER A 226 17.01 4.26 -4.04
C SER A 226 15.51 4.17 -3.76
N VAL A 227 15.15 4.01 -2.49
CA VAL A 227 13.77 3.97 -1.99
C VAL A 227 12.89 5.10 -2.54
N GLY A 228 13.43 6.32 -2.70
CA GLY A 228 12.69 7.46 -3.25
C GLY A 228 12.39 7.32 -4.74
N HIS A 229 13.31 6.73 -5.52
CA HIS A 229 13.05 6.44 -6.94
C HIS A 229 12.00 5.33 -7.09
N VAL A 230 12.10 4.29 -6.27
CA VAL A 230 11.11 3.19 -6.26
C VAL A 230 9.72 3.71 -5.92
N ALA A 231 9.60 4.55 -4.88
CA ALA A 231 8.34 5.17 -4.49
C ALA A 231 7.74 6.03 -5.61
N GLN A 232 8.57 6.89 -6.23
CA GLN A 232 8.13 7.71 -7.36
C GLN A 232 7.67 6.86 -8.55
N ALA A 233 8.46 5.85 -8.92
CA ALA A 233 8.13 4.98 -10.05
C ALA A 233 6.83 4.20 -9.82
N TYR A 234 6.56 3.76 -8.57
CA TYR A 234 5.30 3.12 -8.22
C TYR A 234 4.12 4.08 -8.41
N LEU A 235 4.19 5.30 -7.87
CA LEU A 235 3.11 6.28 -8.03
C LEU A 235 2.85 6.63 -9.50
N VAL A 236 3.92 6.83 -10.27
CA VAL A 236 3.79 7.10 -11.72
C VAL A 236 3.18 5.91 -12.45
N ALA A 237 3.57 4.68 -12.11
CA ALA A 237 2.98 3.47 -12.68
C ALA A 237 1.50 3.33 -12.32
N ASP A 238 1.14 3.58 -11.05
CA ASP A 238 -0.23 3.54 -10.55
C ASP A 238 -1.15 4.51 -11.31
N ASP A 239 -0.73 5.76 -11.43
CA ASP A 239 -1.46 6.80 -12.18
C ASP A 239 -1.50 6.47 -13.68
N LEU A 240 -0.40 5.97 -14.28
CA LEU A 240 -0.30 5.66 -15.70
C LEU A 240 -1.24 4.53 -16.13
N VAL A 241 -1.40 3.53 -15.28
CA VAL A 241 -2.19 2.33 -15.53
C VAL A 241 -3.66 2.51 -15.09
N GLY A 242 -3.96 3.54 -14.31
CA GLY A 242 -5.29 3.76 -13.71
C GLY A 242 -5.66 2.65 -12.72
N ALA A 243 -4.66 2.15 -11.97
CA ALA A 243 -4.83 0.99 -11.11
C ALA A 243 -5.79 1.25 -9.94
N GLU A 244 -5.88 2.50 -9.47
CA GLU A 244 -6.82 2.87 -8.40
C GLU A 244 -8.27 2.61 -8.79
N GLU A 245 -8.68 2.97 -9.99
CA GLU A 245 -10.04 2.73 -10.48
C GLU A 245 -10.36 1.23 -10.54
N MET A 246 -9.39 0.39 -10.94
CA MET A 246 -9.56 -1.05 -10.97
C MET A 246 -9.69 -1.65 -9.57
N ARG A 247 -8.89 -1.17 -8.60
CA ARG A 247 -9.02 -1.59 -7.20
C ARG A 247 -10.39 -1.24 -6.65
N GLN A 248 -10.85 -0.01 -6.87
CA GLN A 248 -12.17 0.43 -6.43
C GLN A 248 -13.30 -0.37 -7.09
N ALA A 249 -13.16 -0.70 -8.38
CA ALA A 249 -14.11 -1.59 -9.04
C ALA A 249 -14.16 -2.98 -8.39
N ILE A 250 -12.99 -3.57 -8.04
CA ILE A 250 -12.92 -4.86 -7.34
C ILE A 250 -13.54 -4.76 -5.93
N TYR A 251 -13.23 -3.70 -5.17
CA TYR A 251 -13.81 -3.49 -3.83
C TYR A 251 -15.33 -3.34 -3.86
N GLY A 252 -15.89 -2.82 -4.96
CA GLY A 252 -17.34 -2.72 -5.19
C GLY A 252 -18.04 -4.05 -5.43
N LEU A 253 -17.30 -5.14 -5.72
CA LEU A 253 -17.87 -6.46 -6.02
C LEU A 253 -18.14 -7.27 -4.73
N THR A 254 -19.08 -6.80 -3.92
CA THR A 254 -19.36 -7.35 -2.57
C THR A 254 -19.85 -8.80 -2.56
N GLU A 255 -20.39 -9.31 -3.67
CA GLU A 255 -20.88 -10.71 -3.79
C GLU A 255 -19.81 -11.67 -4.35
N MET A 256 -18.63 -11.15 -4.73
CA MET A 256 -17.53 -11.95 -5.25
C MET A 256 -16.85 -12.76 -4.15
N ASN A 257 -16.32 -13.94 -4.53
CA ASN A 257 -15.42 -14.69 -3.66
C ASN A 257 -14.18 -13.86 -3.34
N SER A 258 -13.90 -13.63 -2.05
CA SER A 258 -12.77 -12.81 -1.59
C SER A 258 -11.42 -13.32 -2.11
N GLU A 259 -11.22 -14.63 -2.20
CA GLU A 259 -9.99 -15.23 -2.73
C GLU A 259 -9.76 -14.83 -4.19
N VAL A 260 -10.81 -14.81 -5.01
CA VAL A 260 -10.74 -14.38 -6.43
C VAL A 260 -10.42 -12.89 -6.53
N ALA A 261 -11.06 -12.07 -5.69
CA ALA A 261 -10.78 -10.63 -5.60
C ALA A 261 -9.33 -10.35 -5.16
N ASP A 262 -8.85 -11.04 -4.14
CA ASP A 262 -7.48 -10.89 -3.62
C ASP A 262 -6.44 -11.28 -4.67
N HIS A 263 -6.65 -12.36 -5.41
CA HIS A 263 -5.77 -12.74 -6.54
C HIS A 263 -5.77 -11.69 -7.66
N ALA A 264 -6.90 -11.07 -7.97
CA ALA A 264 -6.95 -9.99 -8.96
C ALA A 264 -6.18 -8.75 -8.48
N LEU A 265 -6.28 -8.39 -7.19
CA LEU A 265 -5.50 -7.31 -6.60
C LEU A 265 -3.99 -7.60 -6.64
N VAL A 266 -3.57 -8.82 -6.32
CA VAL A 266 -2.15 -9.22 -6.44
C VAL A 266 -1.65 -9.07 -7.87
N ARG A 267 -2.45 -9.39 -8.88
CA ARG A 267 -2.09 -9.22 -10.30
C ARG A 267 -1.93 -7.76 -10.71
N ILE A 268 -2.83 -6.88 -10.26
CA ILE A 268 -2.66 -5.43 -10.49
C ILE A 268 -1.31 -4.98 -9.95
N GLU A 269 -0.98 -5.35 -8.72
CA GLU A 269 0.28 -4.95 -8.09
C GLU A 269 1.51 -5.56 -8.78
N GLU A 270 1.42 -6.78 -9.29
CA GLU A 270 2.49 -7.39 -10.08
C GLU A 270 2.72 -6.65 -11.41
N CYS A 271 1.65 -6.19 -12.06
CA CYS A 271 1.75 -5.32 -13.22
C CYS A 271 2.44 -4.00 -12.87
N LEU A 272 2.03 -3.36 -11.78
CA LEU A 272 2.65 -2.11 -11.31
C LEU A 272 4.13 -2.31 -10.98
N ARG A 273 4.50 -3.44 -10.38
CA ARG A 273 5.91 -3.79 -10.12
C ARG A 273 6.71 -3.84 -11.42
N ARG A 274 6.18 -4.51 -12.45
CA ARG A 274 6.83 -4.59 -13.78
C ARG A 274 6.93 -3.21 -14.44
N ALA A 275 5.85 -2.42 -14.41
CA ALA A 275 5.84 -1.08 -14.94
C ALA A 275 6.84 -0.15 -14.21
N ALA A 276 6.88 -0.19 -12.89
CA ALA A 276 7.85 0.56 -12.09
C ALA A 276 9.29 0.13 -12.39
N ALA A 277 9.57 -1.18 -12.51
CA ALA A 277 10.88 -1.68 -12.89
C ALA A 277 11.31 -1.18 -14.30
N TRP A 278 10.38 -1.19 -15.26
CA TRP A 278 10.61 -0.64 -16.59
C TRP A 278 10.88 0.86 -16.56
N LEU A 279 10.12 1.62 -15.78
CA LEU A 279 10.35 3.06 -15.59
C LEU A 279 11.75 3.35 -14.99
N LEU A 280 12.22 2.47 -14.10
CA LEU A 280 13.53 2.57 -13.44
C LEU A 280 14.70 2.00 -14.26
N SER A 281 14.43 1.24 -15.32
CA SER A 281 15.46 0.59 -16.15
C SER A 281 16.38 1.60 -16.87
N THR A 282 15.88 2.80 -17.13
CA THR A 282 16.70 3.91 -17.65
C THR A 282 17.17 4.77 -16.48
N HIS A 283 18.44 5.23 -16.52
CA HIS A 283 19.00 6.14 -15.52
C HIS A 283 18.63 7.61 -15.81
N ASP A 284 17.51 7.85 -16.48
CA ASP A 284 16.98 9.16 -16.79
C ASP A 284 15.95 9.57 -15.72
N ASP A 285 16.41 10.27 -14.70
CA ASP A 285 15.55 10.75 -13.60
C ASP A 285 14.52 11.79 -14.10
N ASP A 286 14.83 12.52 -15.17
CA ASP A 286 13.91 13.49 -15.77
C ASP A 286 12.72 12.81 -16.48
N ARG A 287 12.87 11.55 -16.89
CA ARG A 287 11.80 10.78 -17.55
C ARG A 287 10.60 10.60 -16.64
N LEU A 288 10.82 10.20 -15.39
CA LEU A 288 9.73 10.03 -14.42
C LEU A 288 8.98 11.34 -14.18
N GLN A 289 9.71 12.45 -14.05
CA GLN A 289 9.10 13.77 -13.87
C GLN A 289 8.30 14.21 -15.10
N ARG A 290 8.81 13.96 -16.31
CA ARG A 290 8.08 14.27 -17.56
C ARG A 290 6.79 13.47 -17.68
N ILE A 291 6.81 12.17 -17.38
CA ILE A 291 5.60 11.32 -17.42
C ILE A 291 4.59 11.80 -16.38
N GLN A 292 5.04 12.07 -15.16
CA GLN A 292 4.19 12.61 -14.10
C GLN A 292 3.54 13.94 -14.47
N ALA A 293 4.28 14.85 -15.12
CA ALA A 293 3.75 16.11 -15.61
C ALA A 293 2.64 15.90 -16.67
N LEU A 294 2.85 15.00 -17.65
CA LEU A 294 1.84 14.67 -18.65
C LEU A 294 0.56 14.11 -18.03
N ILE A 295 0.69 13.19 -17.06
CA ILE A 295 -0.46 12.64 -16.33
C ILE A 295 -1.21 13.75 -15.58
N SER A 296 -0.49 14.66 -14.92
CA SER A 296 -1.09 15.81 -14.21
C SER A 296 -1.81 16.78 -15.13
N GLU A 297 -1.42 16.86 -16.41
CA GLU A 297 -2.09 17.64 -17.46
C GLU A 297 -3.30 16.91 -18.07
N GLY A 298 -3.64 15.72 -17.59
CA GLY A 298 -4.74 14.89 -18.08
C GLY A 298 -4.42 14.15 -19.38
N VAL A 299 -3.14 14.06 -19.75
CA VAL A 299 -2.69 13.27 -20.90
C VAL A 299 -2.38 11.85 -20.42
N SER A 300 -3.15 10.85 -20.89
CA SER A 300 -2.80 9.44 -20.70
C SER A 300 -1.82 9.01 -21.79
N PRO A 301 -0.53 8.79 -21.47
CA PRO A 301 0.43 8.35 -22.50
C PRO A 301 0.14 6.95 -23.06
N LEU A 302 -0.76 6.20 -22.43
CA LEU A 302 -1.13 4.83 -22.86
C LEU A 302 -2.48 4.75 -23.57
N GLU A 303 -3.34 5.77 -23.49
CA GLU A 303 -4.72 5.72 -24.00
C GLU A 303 -4.77 5.36 -25.49
N GLU A 304 -3.88 5.93 -26.31
CA GLU A 304 -3.78 5.63 -27.75
C GLU A 304 -3.30 4.19 -28.03
N TYR A 305 -2.52 3.60 -27.11
CA TYR A 305 -1.99 2.25 -27.24
C TYR A 305 -2.93 1.19 -26.66
N GLU A 306 -3.69 1.52 -25.63
CA GLU A 306 -4.55 0.58 -24.92
C GLU A 306 -5.60 -0.08 -25.82
N GLU A 307 -6.21 0.67 -26.73
CA GLU A 307 -7.19 0.14 -27.70
C GLU A 307 -6.54 -0.77 -28.75
N SER A 308 -5.27 -0.55 -29.04
CA SER A 308 -4.54 -1.31 -30.07
C SER A 308 -3.85 -2.57 -29.54
N ILE A 309 -3.63 -2.70 -28.22
CA ILE A 309 -2.91 -3.83 -27.63
C ILE A 309 -3.46 -5.19 -28.10
N PRO A 310 -4.77 -5.50 -28.00
CA PRO A 310 -5.26 -6.82 -28.39
C PRO A 310 -5.03 -7.14 -29.86
N SER A 311 -5.07 -6.13 -30.74
CA SER A 311 -4.86 -6.32 -32.17
C SER A 311 -3.38 -6.48 -32.56
N CYS A 312 -2.47 -6.09 -31.68
CA CYS A 312 -1.02 -6.19 -31.87
C CYS A 312 -0.40 -7.46 -31.29
N LEU A 313 -1.16 -8.24 -30.50
CA LEU A 313 -0.68 -9.47 -29.90
C LEU A 313 -0.45 -10.56 -30.95
N ALA A 314 0.61 -11.34 -30.79
CA ALA A 314 0.79 -12.57 -31.56
C ALA A 314 -0.28 -13.62 -31.19
N LEU A 315 -0.56 -14.58 -32.10
CA LEU A 315 -1.62 -15.57 -31.89
C LEU A 315 -1.62 -16.26 -30.52
N PRO A 316 -0.49 -16.74 -29.98
CA PRO A 316 -0.47 -17.37 -28.65
C PRO A 316 -0.79 -16.41 -27.50
N GLU A 317 -0.42 -15.13 -27.64
CA GLU A 317 -0.68 -14.09 -26.65
C GLU A 317 -2.14 -13.63 -26.70
N HIS A 318 -2.69 -13.54 -27.91
CA HIS A 318 -4.11 -13.24 -28.13
C HIS A 318 -5.03 -14.36 -27.56
N GLU A 319 -4.64 -15.62 -27.71
CA GLU A 319 -5.36 -16.75 -27.13
C GLU A 319 -5.32 -16.69 -25.58
N ARG A 320 -4.16 -16.40 -24.98
CA ARG A 320 -4.04 -16.21 -23.53
C ARG A 320 -4.88 -15.04 -23.03
N PHE A 321 -4.79 -13.90 -23.68
CA PHE A 321 -5.61 -12.72 -23.38
C PHE A 321 -7.10 -13.06 -23.38
N SER A 322 -7.59 -13.72 -24.47
CA SER A 322 -8.99 -14.10 -24.60
C SER A 322 -9.41 -15.14 -23.55
N SER A 323 -8.54 -16.11 -23.24
CA SER A 323 -8.79 -17.10 -22.18
C SER A 323 -8.94 -16.40 -20.83
N TYR A 324 -8.04 -15.47 -20.52
CA TYR A 324 -8.09 -14.73 -19.26
C TYR A 324 -9.36 -13.90 -19.12
N VAL A 325 -9.78 -13.17 -20.17
CA VAL A 325 -11.06 -12.42 -20.15
C VAL A 325 -12.22 -13.35 -19.83
N ASN A 326 -12.30 -14.51 -20.52
CA ASN A 326 -13.38 -15.46 -20.31
C ASN A 326 -13.36 -16.08 -18.90
N GLU A 327 -12.18 -16.37 -18.35
CA GLU A 327 -12.01 -16.88 -16.99
C GLU A 327 -12.45 -15.84 -15.95
N ALA A 328 -12.02 -14.59 -16.12
CA ALA A 328 -12.38 -13.50 -15.22
C ALA A 328 -13.90 -13.22 -15.24
N VAL A 329 -14.52 -13.16 -16.43
CA VAL A 329 -15.99 -13.02 -16.55
C VAL A 329 -16.70 -14.20 -15.89
N SER A 330 -16.21 -15.43 -16.09
CA SER A 330 -16.78 -16.63 -15.46
C SER A 330 -16.62 -16.62 -13.93
N ALA A 331 -15.60 -15.96 -13.42
CA ALA A 331 -15.37 -15.75 -11.99
C ALA A 331 -16.22 -14.62 -11.38
N GLY A 332 -16.97 -13.87 -12.21
CA GLY A 332 -17.91 -12.84 -11.79
C GLY A 332 -17.43 -11.39 -11.98
N PHE A 333 -16.29 -11.16 -12.65
CA PHE A 333 -15.88 -9.80 -12.99
C PHE A 333 -16.74 -9.23 -14.12
N PRO A 334 -17.10 -7.93 -14.08
CA PRO A 334 -17.66 -7.22 -15.23
C PRO A 334 -16.74 -7.32 -16.45
N GLU A 335 -17.31 -7.40 -17.64
CA GLU A 335 -16.56 -7.64 -18.88
C GLU A 335 -15.50 -6.56 -19.16
N ASP A 336 -15.81 -5.31 -18.90
CA ASP A 336 -14.89 -4.18 -19.02
C ASP A 336 -13.69 -4.29 -18.05
N LEU A 337 -13.95 -4.67 -16.80
CA LEU A 337 -12.91 -4.89 -15.81
C LEU A 337 -12.06 -6.12 -16.14
N ALA A 338 -12.70 -7.23 -16.57
CA ALA A 338 -12.01 -8.44 -17.01
C ALA A 338 -11.06 -8.13 -18.18
N TYR A 339 -11.51 -7.32 -19.13
CA TYR A 339 -10.72 -6.88 -20.27
C TYR A 339 -9.52 -6.01 -19.84
N ARG A 340 -9.72 -5.07 -18.91
CA ARG A 340 -8.62 -4.24 -18.35
C ARG A 340 -7.60 -5.11 -17.60
N LEU A 341 -8.04 -6.04 -16.78
CA LEU A 341 -7.16 -6.97 -16.06
C LEU A 341 -6.36 -7.87 -17.01
N ALA A 342 -6.96 -8.32 -18.13
CA ALA A 342 -6.29 -9.13 -19.13
C ALA A 342 -5.14 -8.43 -19.85
N LYS A 343 -5.16 -7.09 -19.93
CA LYS A 343 -4.05 -6.30 -20.52
C LYS A 343 -2.75 -6.42 -19.72
N PHE A 344 -2.81 -6.94 -18.50
CA PHE A 344 -1.65 -7.10 -17.61
C PHE A 344 -1.03 -8.50 -17.65
N GLU A 345 -1.58 -9.43 -18.45
CA GLU A 345 -1.01 -10.73 -18.71
C GLU A 345 0.06 -10.68 -19.81
#